data_a8723b24ccb2f001721f72b96b29096f
#
_entry.id   a8723b24ccb2f001721f72b96b29096f
#
_cell.length_a   1.000
_cell.length_b   1.000
_cell.length_c   1.000
_cell.angle_alpha   90.00
_cell.angle_beta   90.00
_cell.angle_gamma   90.00
#
_symmetry.space_group_name_H-M   'P 1'
#
loop_
_entity.id
_entity.type
_entity.pdbx_description
1 polymer ?
#
loop_
_entity_poly.entity_id
_entity_poly.type
_entity_poly.pdbx_seq_one_letter_code
_entity_poly.pdbx_strand_id
1 'polypeptide(L)'
;MNEKIFLSPSNQTPNTYAYGNTNEATECGKMAEAAEKALKRCGFQVKTMQWETMQVRCAESDKWGADLHIPIHTNGFDGKVAGTRTMVYKKSGEAYEAAKCIHNELAPITPGKSENISAHPELYELKAPKADAVYLEVDFHDNKEAAKWLIENTEAIGEAICKGVCKHFGVAYVAPNSEPEKPAEPEEEAVETTELPAHYDTAKAGTYTVNADAGLWIRCGASTNHQTLDLLKKGDTVRCLGHYTDAWLRVETVDNLVGFCHSDFLTKS
;
A
#
# COMPACT_ATOMS: atom_id res chain seq x y z
N MET A 1 -8.82 -7.84 -6.95
CA MET A 1 -8.92 -7.88 -5.49
C MET A 1 -9.73 -6.69 -5.06
N ASN A 2 -10.64 -6.86 -4.12
CA ASN A 2 -11.57 -5.80 -3.71
C ASN A 2 -11.74 -5.73 -2.19
N GLU A 3 -10.82 -6.38 -1.45
CA GLU A 3 -10.90 -6.45 0.00
C GLU A 3 -10.78 -5.04 0.60
N LYS A 4 -11.67 -4.78 1.55
CA LYS A 4 -11.88 -3.48 2.17
C LYS A 4 -11.39 -3.49 3.61
N ILE A 5 -10.38 -2.69 3.89
CA ILE A 5 -9.76 -2.57 5.21
C ILE A 5 -10.20 -1.25 5.85
N PHE A 6 -10.86 -1.33 6.99
CA PHE A 6 -11.25 -0.16 7.77
C PHE A 6 -10.27 0.05 8.91
N LEU A 7 -9.59 1.21 8.91
CA LEU A 7 -8.67 1.60 9.98
C LEU A 7 -9.38 2.55 10.94
N SER A 8 -9.35 2.21 12.22
CA SER A 8 -10.01 2.93 13.30
C SER A 8 -8.98 3.39 14.35
N PRO A 9 -8.11 4.39 14.04
CA PRO A 9 -7.11 4.84 15.00
C PRO A 9 -7.74 5.54 16.21
N SER A 10 -7.09 5.40 17.36
CA SER A 10 -7.49 6.03 18.61
C SER A 10 -7.69 7.54 18.47
N ASN A 11 -8.69 8.07 19.15
CA ASN A 11 -8.91 9.52 19.29
C ASN A 11 -8.72 10.01 20.74
N GLN A 12 -7.99 9.24 21.55
CA GLN A 12 -7.78 9.52 22.97
C GLN A 12 -6.66 10.56 23.17
N THR A 13 -7.02 11.83 23.09
CA THR A 13 -6.08 12.96 23.31
C THR A 13 -5.57 13.11 24.76
N PRO A 14 -6.27 12.67 25.82
CA PRO A 14 -5.77 12.73 27.19
C PRO A 14 -4.60 11.77 27.48
N ASN A 15 -4.45 10.71 26.69
CA ASN A 15 -3.39 9.71 26.85
C ASN A 15 -2.06 10.25 26.30
N THR A 16 -1.31 10.95 27.18
CA THR A 16 -0.04 11.57 26.79
C THR A 16 1.10 10.56 26.79
N TYR A 17 2.00 10.69 25.82
CA TYR A 17 3.18 9.85 25.73
C TYR A 17 4.26 10.30 26.75
N ALA A 18 4.98 9.33 27.30
CA ALA A 18 6.11 9.59 28.20
C ALA A 18 7.33 10.21 27.48
N TYR A 19 7.28 10.36 26.16
CA TYR A 19 8.28 10.99 25.31
C TYR A 19 7.63 11.79 24.18
N GLY A 20 8.29 12.88 23.72
CA GLY A 20 7.95 13.59 22.47
C GLY A 20 6.85 14.65 22.58
N ASN A 21 6.31 14.93 23.79
CA ASN A 21 5.25 15.92 24.01
C ASN A 21 4.07 15.75 23.03
N THR A 22 3.59 14.53 22.89
CA THR A 22 2.49 14.12 22.01
C THR A 22 1.49 13.23 22.77
N ASN A 23 0.49 12.69 22.09
CA ASN A 23 -0.55 11.85 22.68
C ASN A 23 -0.93 10.70 21.75
N GLU A 24 -1.73 9.77 22.31
CA GLU A 24 -2.18 8.57 21.61
C GLU A 24 -2.92 8.88 20.31
N ALA A 25 -3.86 9.83 20.33
CA ALA A 25 -4.63 10.17 19.14
C ALA A 25 -3.73 10.65 17.98
N THR A 26 -2.74 11.49 18.29
CA THR A 26 -1.81 12.01 17.30
C THR A 26 -0.96 10.90 16.68
N GLU A 27 -0.39 10.03 17.52
CA GLU A 27 0.54 9.02 17.03
C GLU A 27 -0.19 7.84 16.36
N CYS A 28 -1.35 7.41 16.89
CA CYS A 28 -2.18 6.40 16.23
C CYS A 28 -2.72 6.88 14.87
N GLY A 29 -3.02 8.18 14.73
CA GLY A 29 -3.38 8.77 13.44
C GLY A 29 -2.27 8.62 12.41
N LYS A 30 -1.03 8.92 12.78
CA LYS A 30 0.14 8.75 11.89
C LYS A 30 0.39 7.28 11.53
N MET A 31 0.26 6.35 12.51
CA MET A 31 0.39 4.90 12.26
C MET A 31 -0.67 4.41 11.28
N ALA A 32 -1.92 4.88 11.43
CA ALA A 32 -3.00 4.56 10.49
C ALA A 32 -2.75 5.13 9.10
N GLU A 33 -2.22 6.34 8.98
CA GLU A 33 -1.84 6.94 7.69
C GLU A 33 -0.74 6.13 7.00
N ALA A 34 0.28 5.70 7.73
CA ALA A 34 1.34 4.83 7.21
C ALA A 34 0.79 3.47 6.76
N ALA A 35 -0.09 2.85 7.58
CA ALA A 35 -0.75 1.60 7.22
C ALA A 35 -1.67 1.76 5.99
N GLU A 36 -2.46 2.84 5.89
CA GLU A 36 -3.31 3.15 4.75
C GLU A 36 -2.51 3.24 3.46
N LYS A 37 -1.39 3.98 3.50
CA LYS A 37 -0.47 4.14 2.36
C LYS A 37 0.10 2.79 1.90
N ALA A 38 0.55 1.97 2.85
CA ALA A 38 1.10 0.64 2.57
C ALA A 38 0.05 -0.32 2.00
N LEU A 39 -1.15 -0.37 2.60
CA LEU A 39 -2.27 -1.20 2.16
C LEU A 39 -2.76 -0.82 0.76
N LYS A 40 -2.91 0.48 0.47
CA LYS A 40 -3.29 0.97 -0.87
C LYS A 40 -2.24 0.58 -1.92
N ARG A 41 -0.96 0.65 -1.59
CA ARG A 41 0.14 0.20 -2.46
C ARG A 41 0.03 -1.28 -2.79
N CYS A 42 -0.46 -2.11 -1.85
CA CYS A 42 -0.72 -3.54 -2.04
C CYS A 42 -2.08 -3.84 -2.70
N GLY A 43 -2.84 -2.83 -3.13
CA GLY A 43 -4.09 -2.99 -3.89
C GLY A 43 -5.37 -3.11 -3.05
N PHE A 44 -5.31 -2.93 -1.74
CA PHE A 44 -6.49 -2.91 -0.88
C PHE A 44 -7.28 -1.61 -1.03
N GLN A 45 -8.61 -1.70 -0.89
CA GLN A 45 -9.43 -0.53 -0.61
C GLN A 45 -9.31 -0.20 0.88
N VAL A 46 -9.02 1.06 1.22
CA VAL A 46 -8.81 1.46 2.62
C VAL A 46 -9.66 2.66 2.94
N LYS A 47 -10.33 2.61 4.08
CA LYS A 47 -11.05 3.74 4.68
C LYS A 47 -10.55 3.93 6.11
N THR A 48 -10.10 5.14 6.43
CA THR A 48 -9.66 5.52 7.77
C THR A 48 -10.65 6.50 8.39
N MET A 49 -11.03 6.27 9.65
CA MET A 49 -11.89 7.19 10.41
C MET A 49 -11.42 7.27 11.86
N GLN A 50 -11.11 8.48 12.35
CA GLN A 50 -10.51 8.69 13.67
C GLN A 50 -11.42 9.47 14.66
N TRP A 51 -11.88 10.65 14.26
CA TRP A 51 -12.40 11.65 15.20
C TRP A 51 -13.85 11.44 15.63
N GLU A 52 -14.50 10.41 15.14
CA GLU A 52 -15.86 10.05 15.52
C GLU A 52 -15.89 9.08 16.72
N THR A 53 -17.08 8.90 17.31
CA THR A 53 -17.26 7.90 18.36
C THR A 53 -17.04 6.48 17.82
N MET A 54 -16.69 5.53 18.71
CA MET A 54 -16.58 4.11 18.34
C MET A 54 -17.84 3.57 17.65
N GLN A 55 -19.02 4.03 18.10
CA GLN A 55 -20.31 3.64 17.53
C GLN A 55 -20.44 4.08 16.08
N VAL A 56 -20.06 5.33 15.77
CA VAL A 56 -20.09 5.88 14.41
C VAL A 56 -19.06 5.15 13.54
N ARG A 57 -17.84 4.93 14.03
CA ARG A 57 -16.79 4.24 13.28
C ARG A 57 -17.18 2.81 12.92
N CYS A 58 -17.74 2.04 13.87
CA CYS A 58 -18.24 0.69 13.59
C CYS A 58 -19.40 0.71 12.58
N ALA A 59 -20.37 1.64 12.72
CA ALA A 59 -21.48 1.76 11.79
C ALA A 59 -21.03 2.13 10.38
N GLU A 60 -20.02 3.02 10.24
CA GLU A 60 -19.45 3.38 8.94
C GLU A 60 -18.62 2.24 8.33
N SER A 61 -17.93 1.44 9.15
CA SER A 61 -17.28 0.20 8.72
C SER A 61 -18.28 -0.78 8.10
N ASP A 62 -19.39 -1.01 8.79
CA ASP A 62 -20.47 -1.88 8.32
C ASP A 62 -21.15 -1.35 7.05
N LYS A 63 -21.46 -0.06 7.01
CA LYS A 63 -22.08 0.59 5.86
C LYS A 63 -21.19 0.56 4.62
N TRP A 64 -19.89 0.70 4.81
CA TRP A 64 -18.91 0.61 3.73
C TRP A 64 -18.67 -0.84 3.29
N GLY A 65 -19.03 -1.81 4.13
CA GLY A 65 -18.85 -3.24 3.87
C GLY A 65 -17.39 -3.64 3.99
N ALA A 66 -16.74 -3.27 5.09
CA ALA A 66 -15.37 -3.68 5.38
C ALA A 66 -15.29 -5.20 5.53
N ASP A 67 -14.20 -5.79 5.06
CA ASP A 67 -13.85 -7.20 5.29
C ASP A 67 -13.04 -7.35 6.59
N LEU A 68 -12.21 -6.35 6.92
CA LEU A 68 -11.43 -6.31 8.15
C LEU A 68 -11.50 -4.91 8.78
N HIS A 69 -11.77 -4.86 10.12
CA HIS A 69 -11.81 -3.65 10.93
C HIS A 69 -10.63 -3.67 11.91
N ILE A 70 -9.77 -2.65 11.86
CA ILE A 70 -8.53 -2.60 12.66
C ILE A 70 -8.51 -1.33 13.52
N PRO A 71 -8.93 -1.43 14.79
CA PRO A 71 -8.61 -0.39 15.79
C PRO A 71 -7.11 -0.35 16.04
N ILE A 72 -6.52 0.85 16.01
CA ILE A 72 -5.09 1.09 16.25
C ILE A 72 -4.96 1.98 17.47
N HIS A 73 -4.41 1.43 18.54
CA HIS A 73 -4.22 2.07 19.83
C HIS A 73 -2.79 1.90 20.34
N THR A 74 -2.47 2.59 21.42
CA THR A 74 -1.30 2.36 22.25
C THR A 74 -1.68 2.29 23.71
N ASN A 75 -1.10 1.33 24.43
CA ASN A 75 -1.47 0.99 25.79
C ASN A 75 -0.79 1.88 26.84
N GLY A 76 -1.32 1.87 28.04
CA GLY A 76 -0.72 2.46 29.22
C GLY A 76 -0.89 1.55 30.43
N PHE A 77 0.12 1.44 31.31
CA PHE A 77 0.06 0.63 32.52
C PHE A 77 0.85 1.23 33.69
N ASP A 78 2.12 0.89 33.87
CA ASP A 78 2.95 1.28 35.02
C ASP A 78 4.25 2.02 34.61
N GLY A 79 4.37 2.40 33.36
CA GLY A 79 5.54 3.07 32.79
C GLY A 79 6.76 2.16 32.56
N LYS A 80 6.64 0.84 32.78
CA LYS A 80 7.76 -0.11 32.66
C LYS A 80 7.50 -1.22 31.64
N VAL A 81 6.23 -1.53 31.37
CA VAL A 81 5.85 -2.56 30.42
C VAL A 81 6.05 -2.03 28.99
N ALA A 82 6.49 -2.90 28.10
CA ALA A 82 6.59 -2.66 26.65
C ALA A 82 6.26 -3.95 25.88
N GLY A 83 5.87 -3.80 24.61
CA GLY A 83 5.54 -4.88 23.70
C GLY A 83 4.09 -4.86 23.23
N THR A 84 3.86 -5.44 22.07
CA THR A 84 2.56 -5.47 21.40
C THR A 84 1.52 -6.30 22.18
N ARG A 85 0.27 -5.82 22.17
CA ARG A 85 -0.93 -6.56 22.57
C ARG A 85 -1.88 -6.61 21.37
N THR A 86 -2.25 -7.81 20.95
CA THR A 86 -3.23 -8.01 19.88
C THR A 86 -4.46 -8.69 20.46
N MET A 87 -5.62 -8.14 20.19
CA MET A 87 -6.88 -8.57 20.80
C MET A 87 -7.91 -8.91 19.74
N VAL A 88 -8.73 -9.90 20.01
CA VAL A 88 -9.84 -10.36 19.17
C VAL A 88 -11.09 -10.60 20.02
N TYR A 89 -12.26 -10.66 19.39
CA TYR A 89 -13.49 -11.03 20.13
C TYR A 89 -13.41 -12.45 20.71
N LYS A 90 -12.89 -13.40 19.93
CA LYS A 90 -12.68 -14.80 20.32
C LYS A 90 -11.45 -15.37 19.61
N LYS A 91 -10.79 -16.35 20.26
CA LYS A 91 -9.58 -17.01 19.70
C LYS A 91 -9.94 -18.13 18.71
N SER A 92 -10.79 -17.81 17.71
CA SER A 92 -11.18 -18.72 16.63
C SER A 92 -11.82 -17.94 15.47
N GLY A 93 -11.80 -18.51 14.25
CA GLY A 93 -12.35 -17.91 13.04
C GLY A 93 -11.39 -16.91 12.37
N GLU A 94 -11.86 -16.25 11.31
CA GLU A 94 -11.07 -15.42 10.42
C GLU A 94 -10.41 -14.23 11.13
N ALA A 95 -11.11 -13.57 12.06
CA ALA A 95 -10.52 -12.50 12.87
C ALA A 95 -9.29 -12.97 13.67
N TYR A 96 -9.31 -14.20 14.20
CA TYR A 96 -8.16 -14.76 14.91
C TYR A 96 -7.01 -15.13 13.98
N GLU A 97 -7.31 -15.64 12.77
CA GLU A 97 -6.29 -15.89 11.74
C GLU A 97 -5.66 -14.58 11.26
N ALA A 98 -6.46 -13.54 11.02
CA ALA A 98 -5.97 -12.20 10.69
C ALA A 98 -5.08 -11.63 11.80
N ALA A 99 -5.52 -11.77 13.06
CA ALA A 99 -4.75 -11.34 14.23
C ALA A 99 -3.39 -12.03 14.32
N LYS A 100 -3.31 -13.34 14.03
CA LYS A 100 -2.02 -14.07 13.98
C LYS A 100 -1.10 -13.52 12.92
N CYS A 101 -1.63 -13.26 11.72
CA CYS A 101 -0.84 -12.72 10.63
C CYS A 101 -0.28 -11.34 10.98
N ILE A 102 -1.11 -10.43 11.52
CA ILE A 102 -0.69 -9.08 11.89
C ILE A 102 0.27 -9.10 13.09
N HIS A 103 -0.06 -9.87 14.13
CA HIS A 103 0.77 -9.99 15.33
C HIS A 103 2.19 -10.51 15.01
N ASN A 104 2.29 -11.51 14.14
CA ASN A 104 3.59 -12.10 13.75
C ASN A 104 4.50 -11.15 12.98
N GLU A 105 3.94 -10.09 12.37
CA GLU A 105 4.72 -9.04 11.71
C GLU A 105 5.04 -7.87 12.66
N LEU A 106 4.10 -7.52 13.55
CA LEU A 106 4.21 -6.35 14.41
C LEU A 106 5.03 -6.65 15.70
N ALA A 107 4.74 -7.75 16.38
CA ALA A 107 5.37 -8.08 17.65
C ALA A 107 6.91 -8.22 17.60
N PRO A 108 7.53 -8.75 16.54
CA PRO A 108 8.99 -8.85 16.46
C PRO A 108 9.73 -7.52 16.32
N ILE A 109 9.05 -6.47 15.88
CA ILE A 109 9.69 -5.14 15.67
C ILE A 109 9.49 -4.20 16.84
N THR A 110 8.52 -4.43 17.74
CA THR A 110 8.29 -3.61 18.93
C THR A 110 9.29 -3.93 20.04
N PRO A 111 9.71 -2.93 20.84
CA PRO A 111 10.55 -3.18 21.99
C PRO A 111 9.81 -3.98 23.08
N GLY A 112 10.57 -4.61 23.97
CA GLY A 112 10.02 -5.33 25.10
C GLY A 112 9.50 -6.72 24.76
N LYS A 113 8.55 -7.21 25.58
CA LYS A 113 8.00 -8.56 25.46
C LYS A 113 6.52 -8.49 25.05
N SER A 114 6.24 -8.79 23.81
CA SER A 114 4.87 -8.92 23.33
C SER A 114 4.15 -10.12 23.95
N GLU A 115 2.86 -9.97 24.21
CA GLU A 115 2.03 -11.05 24.73
C GLU A 115 1.36 -11.83 23.59
N ASN A 116 0.92 -13.04 23.91
CA ASN A 116 0.07 -13.81 23.00
C ASN A 116 -1.26 -13.10 22.77
N ILE A 117 -1.86 -13.33 21.60
CA ILE A 117 -3.18 -12.82 21.24
C ILE A 117 -4.22 -13.22 22.30
N SER A 118 -4.98 -12.25 22.78
CA SER A 118 -5.99 -12.43 23.83
C SER A 118 -7.42 -12.17 23.32
N ALA A 119 -8.42 -12.77 24.00
CA ALA A 119 -9.82 -12.56 23.69
C ALA A 119 -10.41 -11.48 24.62
N HIS A 120 -11.05 -10.46 24.03
CA HIS A 120 -11.64 -9.31 24.71
C HIS A 120 -13.05 -9.02 24.19
N PRO A 121 -14.04 -9.89 24.46
CA PRO A 121 -15.40 -9.73 23.96
C PRO A 121 -16.14 -8.50 24.55
N GLU A 122 -15.59 -7.87 25.57
CA GLU A 122 -16.09 -6.63 26.16
C GLU A 122 -15.77 -5.37 25.33
N LEU A 123 -14.72 -5.41 24.49
CA LEU A 123 -14.33 -4.26 23.67
C LEU A 123 -15.34 -4.02 22.55
N TYR A 124 -15.84 -2.78 22.49
CA TYR A 124 -16.91 -2.41 21.56
C TYR A 124 -16.49 -2.63 20.10
N GLU A 125 -15.30 -2.18 19.70
CA GLU A 125 -14.79 -2.29 18.33
C GLU A 125 -14.36 -3.71 17.93
N LEU A 126 -14.40 -4.68 18.86
CA LEU A 126 -14.29 -6.12 18.55
C LEU A 126 -15.65 -6.80 18.44
N LYS A 127 -16.67 -6.25 19.13
CA LYS A 127 -18.00 -6.84 19.22
C LYS A 127 -18.99 -6.32 18.20
N ALA A 128 -18.91 -5.01 17.89
CA ALA A 128 -19.95 -4.32 17.13
C ALA A 128 -19.80 -4.44 15.60
N PRO A 129 -18.61 -4.41 15.00
CA PRO A 129 -18.47 -4.53 13.55
C PRO A 129 -18.95 -5.87 13.03
N LYS A 130 -19.56 -5.89 11.83
CA LYS A 130 -19.86 -7.13 11.08
C LYS A 130 -18.61 -7.72 10.45
N ALA A 131 -17.65 -6.84 10.09
CA ALA A 131 -16.34 -7.23 9.63
C ALA A 131 -15.59 -8.04 10.70
N ASP A 132 -14.67 -8.89 10.28
CA ASP A 132 -13.68 -9.43 11.20
C ASP A 132 -12.88 -8.28 11.83
N ALA A 133 -12.66 -8.35 13.15
CA ALA A 133 -12.03 -7.23 13.87
C ALA A 133 -10.79 -7.68 14.64
N VAL A 134 -9.69 -6.92 14.46
CA VAL A 134 -8.41 -7.12 15.13
C VAL A 134 -7.97 -5.82 15.78
N TYR A 135 -7.98 -5.78 17.10
CA TYR A 135 -7.63 -4.62 17.90
C TYR A 135 -6.13 -4.66 18.24
N LEU A 136 -5.43 -3.60 17.94
CA LEU A 136 -3.99 -3.47 18.16
C LEU A 136 -3.70 -2.45 19.26
N GLU A 137 -3.02 -2.90 20.31
CA GLU A 137 -2.23 -2.06 21.19
C GLU A 137 -0.77 -2.20 20.73
N VAL A 138 -0.30 -1.26 19.93
CA VAL A 138 0.99 -1.38 19.21
C VAL A 138 2.14 -1.51 20.21
N ASP A 139 2.19 -0.65 21.22
CA ASP A 139 3.11 -0.71 22.36
C ASP A 139 2.59 0.21 23.49
N PHE A 140 3.37 0.44 24.54
CA PHE A 140 2.98 1.22 25.71
C PHE A 140 3.48 2.67 25.64
N HIS A 141 2.55 3.63 25.51
CA HIS A 141 2.86 5.05 25.42
C HIS A 141 3.36 5.68 26.72
N ASP A 142 3.08 5.06 27.88
CA ASP A 142 3.53 5.50 29.21
C ASP A 142 4.95 5.01 29.55
N ASN A 143 5.50 4.06 28.79
CA ASN A 143 6.91 3.67 28.87
C ASN A 143 7.74 4.58 27.96
N LYS A 144 8.76 5.26 28.51
CA LYS A 144 9.53 6.27 27.79
C LYS A 144 10.25 5.73 26.56
N GLU A 145 10.84 4.55 26.64
CA GLU A 145 11.59 3.94 25.52
C GLU A 145 10.62 3.44 24.45
N ALA A 146 9.50 2.82 24.85
CA ALA A 146 8.45 2.40 23.93
C ALA A 146 7.78 3.62 23.24
N ALA A 147 7.48 4.69 24.00
CA ALA A 147 6.93 5.92 23.45
C ALA A 147 7.86 6.57 22.41
N LYS A 148 9.16 6.60 22.70
CA LYS A 148 10.16 7.07 21.74
C LYS A 148 10.17 6.21 20.49
N TRP A 149 10.21 4.89 20.64
CA TRP A 149 10.21 3.94 19.54
C TRP A 149 8.95 4.08 18.66
N LEU A 150 7.75 4.20 19.27
CA LEU A 150 6.48 4.40 18.57
C LEU A 150 6.52 5.62 17.63
N ILE A 151 7.06 6.74 18.11
CA ILE A 151 7.20 7.98 17.33
C ILE A 151 8.19 7.83 16.17
N GLU A 152 9.32 7.18 16.43
CA GLU A 152 10.43 7.05 15.47
C GLU A 152 10.19 5.94 14.41
N ASN A 153 9.23 5.02 14.64
CA ASN A 153 9.00 3.85 13.79
C ASN A 153 7.60 3.78 13.17
N THR A 154 6.92 4.90 13.04
CA THR A 154 5.55 4.99 12.49
C THR A 154 5.39 4.29 11.14
N GLU A 155 6.32 4.50 10.20
CA GLU A 155 6.30 3.84 8.89
C GLU A 155 6.51 2.32 9.02
N ALA A 156 7.44 1.87 9.86
CA ALA A 156 7.67 0.44 10.07
C ALA A 156 6.47 -0.27 10.69
N ILE A 157 5.74 0.41 11.58
CA ILE A 157 4.48 -0.08 12.17
C ILE A 157 3.42 -0.24 11.08
N GLY A 158 3.23 0.77 10.23
CA GLY A 158 2.30 0.72 9.12
C GLY A 158 2.61 -0.41 8.13
N GLU A 159 3.89 -0.60 7.80
CA GLU A 159 4.34 -1.69 6.94
C GLU A 159 4.13 -3.07 7.59
N ALA A 160 4.35 -3.22 8.89
CA ALA A 160 4.10 -4.48 9.60
C ALA A 160 2.61 -4.85 9.60
N ILE A 161 1.72 -3.87 9.86
CA ILE A 161 0.27 -4.08 9.75
C ILE A 161 -0.09 -4.52 8.33
N CYS A 162 0.42 -3.84 7.30
CA CYS A 162 0.17 -4.17 5.90
C CYS A 162 0.64 -5.58 5.55
N LYS A 163 1.86 -5.97 5.94
CA LYS A 163 2.39 -7.33 5.71
C LYS A 163 1.50 -8.40 6.31
N GLY A 164 1.02 -8.18 7.54
CA GLY A 164 0.09 -9.09 8.21
C GLY A 164 -1.23 -9.21 7.47
N VAL A 165 -1.81 -8.10 7.03
CA VAL A 165 -3.04 -8.07 6.22
C VAL A 165 -2.82 -8.77 4.87
N CYS A 166 -1.72 -8.50 4.18
CA CYS A 166 -1.36 -9.19 2.94
C CYS A 166 -1.30 -10.71 3.12
N LYS A 167 -0.65 -11.18 4.20
CA LYS A 167 -0.60 -12.62 4.52
C LYS A 167 -1.96 -13.24 4.77
N HIS A 168 -2.84 -12.53 5.50
CA HIS A 168 -4.19 -13.01 5.79
C HIS A 168 -5.01 -13.21 4.52
N PHE A 169 -4.99 -12.22 3.62
CA PHE A 169 -5.77 -12.27 2.38
C PHE A 169 -5.05 -12.96 1.20
N GLY A 170 -3.83 -13.46 1.39
CA GLY A 170 -3.04 -14.10 0.33
C GLY A 170 -2.61 -13.13 -0.77
N VAL A 171 -2.45 -11.84 -0.43
CA VAL A 171 -2.00 -10.78 -1.34
C VAL A 171 -0.50 -10.64 -1.27
N ALA A 172 0.16 -10.45 -2.41
CA ALA A 172 1.58 -10.15 -2.43
C ALA A 172 1.86 -8.80 -1.76
N TYR A 173 2.81 -8.78 -0.83
CA TYR A 173 3.26 -7.54 -0.22
C TYR A 173 4.17 -6.77 -1.19
N VAL A 174 3.83 -5.52 -1.43
CA VAL A 174 4.64 -4.56 -2.21
C VAL A 174 5.42 -3.68 -1.24
N ALA A 175 6.75 -3.73 -1.27
CA ALA A 175 7.60 -2.93 -0.37
C ALA A 175 7.60 -1.43 -0.73
N PRO A 176 7.88 -0.51 0.24
CA PRO A 176 8.15 0.89 -0.11
C PRO A 176 9.38 0.94 -1.03
N ASN A 177 9.31 1.71 -2.10
CA ASN A 177 10.36 1.82 -3.14
C ASN A 177 10.60 0.56 -4.00
N SER A 178 9.81 -0.51 -3.85
CA SER A 178 9.65 -1.43 -4.96
C SER A 178 8.87 -0.68 -6.04
N GLU A 179 9.38 -0.59 -7.25
CA GLU A 179 8.51 -0.32 -8.40
C GLU A 179 7.30 -1.25 -8.27
N PRO A 180 6.05 -0.76 -8.50
CA PRO A 180 4.89 -1.63 -8.39
C PRO A 180 5.13 -2.85 -9.26
N GLU A 181 5.32 -4.02 -8.64
CA GLU A 181 5.23 -5.27 -9.37
C GLU A 181 3.82 -5.30 -9.96
N LYS A 182 3.76 -5.17 -11.27
CA LYS A 182 2.56 -5.41 -12.06
C LYS A 182 1.99 -6.75 -11.62
N PRO A 183 0.66 -6.90 -11.41
CA PRO A 183 0.08 -8.19 -11.06
C PRO A 183 0.67 -9.25 -11.97
N ALA A 184 1.16 -10.35 -11.40
CA ALA A 184 1.72 -11.45 -12.15
C ALA A 184 0.66 -11.96 -13.12
N GLU A 185 0.75 -11.54 -14.37
CA GLU A 185 0.25 -12.32 -15.49
C GLU A 185 1.12 -13.61 -15.53
N PRO A 186 0.56 -14.76 -15.96
CA PRO A 186 1.33 -15.98 -16.02
C PRO A 186 2.66 -15.71 -16.73
N GLU A 187 3.74 -16.26 -16.17
CA GLU A 187 5.09 -16.13 -16.66
C GLU A 187 5.15 -16.47 -18.17
N GLU A 188 4.96 -15.47 -19.01
CA GLU A 188 5.60 -15.45 -20.31
C GLU A 188 6.92 -14.72 -20.09
N GLU A 189 8.02 -15.40 -20.37
CA GLU A 189 9.39 -14.92 -20.27
C GLU A 189 9.47 -13.49 -20.76
N ALA A 190 9.90 -12.55 -19.90
CA ALA A 190 10.27 -11.21 -20.30
C ALA A 190 11.44 -11.35 -21.27
N VAL A 191 11.13 -11.37 -22.54
CA VAL A 191 12.13 -11.25 -23.60
C VAL A 191 12.64 -9.80 -23.49
N GLU A 192 13.76 -9.62 -22.80
CA GLU A 192 14.60 -8.46 -23.00
C GLU A 192 14.90 -8.39 -24.51
N THR A 193 14.17 -7.55 -25.22
CA THR A 193 14.53 -7.28 -26.61
C THR A 193 15.78 -6.41 -26.61
N THR A 194 16.93 -7.03 -26.41
CA THR A 194 18.25 -6.46 -26.68
C THR A 194 18.51 -6.27 -28.16
N GLU A 195 17.61 -6.73 -29.02
CA GLU A 195 17.73 -6.52 -30.45
C GLU A 195 17.35 -5.08 -30.81
N LEU A 196 18.34 -4.34 -31.27
CA LEU A 196 18.12 -3.06 -31.93
C LEU A 196 17.19 -3.27 -33.14
N PRO A 197 16.24 -2.34 -33.40
CA PRO A 197 15.41 -2.39 -34.61
C PRO A 197 16.25 -2.59 -35.86
N ALA A 198 15.69 -3.33 -36.82
CA ALA A 198 16.41 -3.75 -38.02
C ALA A 198 16.95 -2.59 -38.88
N HIS A 199 16.38 -1.38 -38.72
CA HIS A 199 16.71 -0.22 -39.57
C HIS A 199 17.05 0.99 -38.70
N TYR A 200 17.98 1.78 -39.21
CA TYR A 200 18.36 3.09 -38.67
C TYR A 200 18.34 4.14 -39.76
N ASP A 201 17.66 5.27 -39.52
CA ASP A 201 17.61 6.42 -40.44
C ASP A 201 17.62 7.70 -39.62
N THR A 202 18.64 8.50 -39.80
CA THR A 202 18.78 9.81 -39.15
C THR A 202 17.65 10.79 -39.49
N ALA A 203 17.04 10.62 -40.70
CA ALA A 203 15.88 11.43 -41.08
C ALA A 203 14.64 11.17 -40.22
N LYS A 204 14.55 10.00 -39.56
CA LYS A 204 13.49 9.67 -38.62
C LYS A 204 13.79 10.09 -37.17
N ALA A 205 15.04 10.47 -36.87
CA ALA A 205 15.37 10.99 -35.55
C ALA A 205 14.75 12.38 -35.35
N GLY A 206 14.36 12.66 -34.10
CA GLY A 206 13.79 13.95 -33.72
C GLY A 206 12.60 13.83 -32.78
N THR A 207 11.97 14.96 -32.49
CA THR A 207 10.79 15.03 -31.62
C THR A 207 9.53 14.79 -32.42
N TYR A 208 8.62 14.05 -31.85
CA TYR A 208 7.29 13.74 -32.38
C TYR A 208 6.22 14.04 -31.34
N THR A 209 5.05 14.46 -31.81
CA THR A 209 3.87 14.72 -30.98
C THR A 209 2.80 13.66 -31.29
N VAL A 210 2.20 13.10 -30.24
CA VAL A 210 1.08 12.15 -30.35
C VAL A 210 -0.16 12.86 -30.91
N ASN A 211 -0.71 12.35 -32.03
CA ASN A 211 -1.89 12.92 -32.70
C ASN A 211 -3.16 12.10 -32.52
N ALA A 212 -3.10 10.94 -31.87
CA ALA A 212 -4.24 10.05 -31.65
C ALA A 212 -5.17 10.57 -30.55
N ASP A 213 -6.47 10.74 -30.84
CA ASP A 213 -7.46 11.22 -29.87
C ASP A 213 -7.69 10.25 -28.69
N ALA A 214 -7.58 8.93 -28.94
CA ALA A 214 -7.71 7.90 -27.93
C ALA A 214 -6.40 7.62 -27.15
N GLY A 215 -5.33 8.38 -27.45
CA GLY A 215 -3.98 8.09 -26.95
C GLY A 215 -3.23 7.07 -27.82
N LEU A 216 -1.95 6.89 -27.52
CA LEU A 216 -1.03 6.00 -28.23
C LEU A 216 -0.26 5.13 -27.25
N TRP A 217 -0.40 3.82 -27.39
CA TRP A 217 0.36 2.88 -26.57
C TRP A 217 1.83 2.87 -26.98
N ILE A 218 2.72 3.07 -26.01
CA ILE A 218 4.13 2.69 -26.12
C ILE A 218 4.28 1.23 -25.71
N ARG A 219 5.02 0.43 -26.51
CA ARG A 219 5.13 -1.01 -26.35
C ARG A 219 6.57 -1.46 -26.24
N CYS A 220 6.82 -2.63 -25.65
CA CYS A 220 8.16 -3.20 -25.52
C CYS A 220 8.74 -3.71 -26.86
N GLY A 221 7.98 -3.78 -27.93
CA GLY A 221 8.41 -4.21 -29.26
C GLY A 221 7.56 -3.64 -30.39
N ALA A 222 8.01 -3.83 -31.63
CA ALA A 222 7.49 -3.21 -32.85
C ALA A 222 6.27 -3.97 -33.42
N SER A 223 5.25 -4.27 -32.63
CA SER A 223 3.96 -4.79 -33.11
C SER A 223 2.86 -4.61 -32.05
N THR A 224 1.60 -4.76 -32.46
CA THR A 224 0.44 -4.74 -31.55
C THR A 224 0.36 -5.92 -30.61
N ASN A 225 1.13 -7.00 -30.87
CA ASN A 225 1.19 -8.20 -30.03
C ASN A 225 2.17 -8.04 -28.85
N HIS A 226 3.04 -7.02 -28.88
CA HIS A 226 3.94 -6.76 -27.79
C HIS A 226 3.24 -6.04 -26.64
N GLN A 227 3.73 -6.31 -25.44
CA GLN A 227 3.22 -5.71 -24.21
C GLN A 227 3.22 -4.18 -24.27
N THR A 228 2.14 -3.59 -23.77
CA THR A 228 2.04 -2.14 -23.56
C THR A 228 2.85 -1.72 -22.33
N LEU A 229 3.65 -0.68 -22.47
CA LEU A 229 4.45 -0.12 -21.38
C LEU A 229 3.73 1.04 -20.71
N ASP A 230 3.13 1.95 -21.54
CA ASP A 230 2.36 3.10 -21.05
C ASP A 230 1.40 3.61 -22.14
N LEU A 231 0.45 4.45 -21.76
CA LEU A 231 -0.51 5.13 -22.66
C LEU A 231 -0.20 6.63 -22.75
N LEU A 232 0.39 7.04 -23.84
CA LEU A 232 0.65 8.43 -24.17
C LEU A 232 -0.66 9.13 -24.57
N LYS A 233 -0.86 10.36 -24.11
CA LYS A 233 -2.04 11.17 -24.44
C LYS A 233 -1.79 11.99 -25.70
N LYS A 234 -2.86 12.39 -26.38
CA LYS A 234 -2.77 13.36 -27.47
C LYS A 234 -2.10 14.64 -27.00
N GLY A 235 -1.07 15.07 -27.72
CA GLY A 235 -0.24 16.22 -27.39
C GLY A 235 1.05 15.88 -26.63
N ASP A 236 1.19 14.67 -26.09
CA ASP A 236 2.45 14.24 -25.48
C ASP A 236 3.56 14.19 -26.52
N THR A 237 4.78 14.46 -26.11
CA THR A 237 5.95 14.46 -26.99
C THR A 237 6.88 13.30 -26.65
N VAL A 238 7.43 12.70 -27.71
CA VAL A 238 8.43 11.62 -27.61
C VAL A 238 9.62 11.95 -28.52
N ARG A 239 10.79 11.47 -28.15
CA ARG A 239 12.00 11.57 -28.97
C ARG A 239 12.26 10.27 -29.73
N CYS A 240 12.16 10.26 -31.04
CA CYS A 240 12.61 9.14 -31.85
C CYS A 240 14.13 9.13 -31.95
N LEU A 241 14.75 7.99 -31.68
CA LEU A 241 16.19 7.78 -31.68
C LEU A 241 16.75 7.42 -33.08
N GLY A 242 15.90 7.46 -34.13
CA GLY A 242 16.28 7.10 -35.50
C GLY A 242 16.14 5.60 -35.80
N HIS A 243 15.88 4.76 -34.82
CA HIS A 243 15.66 3.34 -35.02
C HIS A 243 14.19 3.03 -35.31
N TYR A 244 13.91 2.13 -36.27
CA TYR A 244 12.57 1.77 -36.69
C TYR A 244 12.49 0.34 -37.24
N THR A 245 11.28 -0.19 -37.24
CA THR A 245 10.92 -1.45 -37.91
C THR A 245 9.54 -1.29 -38.52
N ASP A 246 9.45 -1.39 -39.86
CA ASP A 246 8.23 -1.11 -40.62
C ASP A 246 7.58 0.24 -40.22
N ALA A 247 6.35 0.23 -39.71
CA ALA A 247 5.63 1.42 -39.25
C ALA A 247 5.91 1.77 -37.77
N TRP A 248 6.84 1.11 -37.08
CA TRP A 248 7.13 1.32 -35.68
C TRP A 248 8.42 2.11 -35.47
N LEU A 249 8.33 3.18 -34.68
CA LEU A 249 9.49 4.00 -34.28
C LEU A 249 9.91 3.63 -32.86
N ARG A 250 11.21 3.47 -32.63
CA ARG A 250 11.76 3.39 -31.28
C ARG A 250 11.85 4.80 -30.70
N VAL A 251 11.12 5.02 -29.62
CA VAL A 251 10.97 6.34 -29.01
C VAL A 251 11.34 6.32 -27.52
N GLU A 252 11.67 7.50 -27.02
CA GLU A 252 11.90 7.76 -25.60
C GLU A 252 10.95 8.88 -25.15
N THR A 253 10.27 8.67 -24.04
CA THR A 253 9.38 9.67 -23.43
C THR A 253 10.19 10.69 -22.61
N VAL A 254 9.53 11.75 -22.12
CA VAL A 254 10.13 12.75 -21.23
C VAL A 254 10.61 12.17 -19.90
N ASP A 255 10.00 11.04 -19.47
CA ASP A 255 10.36 10.32 -18.24
C ASP A 255 11.38 9.19 -18.49
N ASN A 256 12.06 9.22 -19.64
CA ASN A 256 13.07 8.25 -20.09
C ASN A 256 12.56 6.81 -20.31
N LEU A 257 11.25 6.60 -20.46
CA LEU A 257 10.71 5.32 -20.87
C LEU A 257 11.02 5.09 -22.36
N VAL A 258 11.70 4.00 -22.69
CA VAL A 258 12.05 3.61 -24.06
C VAL A 258 11.14 2.49 -24.54
N GLY A 259 10.58 2.63 -25.75
CA GLY A 259 9.69 1.64 -26.34
C GLY A 259 9.42 1.92 -27.81
N PHE A 260 8.35 1.31 -28.33
CA PHE A 260 7.93 1.42 -29.71
C PHE A 260 6.54 2.04 -29.82
N CYS A 261 6.41 3.01 -30.71
CA CYS A 261 5.14 3.63 -31.07
C CYS A 261 4.90 3.53 -32.59
N HIS A 262 3.64 3.36 -32.98
CA HIS A 262 3.28 3.30 -34.39
C HIS A 262 3.33 4.72 -35.01
N SER A 263 4.03 4.86 -36.14
CA SER A 263 4.33 6.16 -36.77
C SER A 263 3.09 6.93 -37.25
N ASP A 264 2.01 6.23 -37.62
CA ASP A 264 0.76 6.87 -38.10
C ASP A 264 0.10 7.75 -37.04
N PHE A 265 0.40 7.52 -35.77
CA PHE A 265 -0.13 8.26 -34.63
C PHE A 265 0.85 9.28 -34.06
N LEU A 266 1.91 9.57 -34.82
CA LEU A 266 2.98 10.51 -34.46
C LEU A 266 3.18 11.54 -35.56
N THR A 267 3.21 12.81 -35.20
CA THR A 267 3.54 13.90 -36.12
C THR A 267 4.92 14.43 -35.75
N LYS A 268 5.86 14.44 -36.70
CA LYS A 268 7.19 14.99 -36.48
C LYS A 268 7.12 16.50 -36.30
N SER A 269 7.72 17.00 -35.22
CA SER A 269 7.76 18.43 -34.87
C SER A 269 8.84 19.18 -35.60
#